data_3b9a93e3df4c7f1a259362dffcc58065
#
_entry.id   3b9a93e3df4c7f1a259362dffcc58065
#
_cell.length_a   1.000
_cell.length_b   1.000
_cell.length_c   1.000
_cell.angle_alpha   90.00
_cell.angle_beta   90.00
_cell.angle_gamma   90.00
#
_symmetry.space_group_name_H-M   'P 1'
#
loop_
_entity.id
_entity.type
_entity.pdbx_description
1 polymer ?
#
loop_
_entity_poly.entity_id
_entity_poly.type
_entity_poly.pdbx_seq_one_letter_code
_entity_poly.pdbx_strand_id
1 'polypeptide(L)'
;HRVDRRQRQMCIRDSLRAVRGGLLFLKAAEEAGRIFIGPKCNESAAALFPKSDALFAENLQQVIAHLNGAETLQLSKIQVIDSPLIKKNQLDLNEVKGQQSAKRALEIAAAGRHNLLLEGPPGTGKSMLAARLPSILTPLNRQEMIENAIIHSISDHFPIQPQWSYNRPFRCPHHTASAVAVIGGGAHPRPGEITLAHNGCLLYTSDAADDLLCV
;
A
#
# COMPACT_ATOMS: atom_id res chain seq x y z
N HIS A 1 0.29 -24.26 39.23
CA HIS A 1 1.06 -24.21 37.96
C HIS A 1 0.40 -24.91 36.75
N ARG A 2 -0.56 -25.82 36.93
CA ARG A 2 -1.27 -26.47 35.79
C ARG A 2 -2.44 -25.64 35.27
N VAL A 3 -3.05 -24.78 36.09
CA VAL A 3 -4.18 -23.92 35.71
C VAL A 3 -3.72 -22.82 34.73
N ASP A 4 -2.53 -22.26 34.95
CA ASP A 4 -1.97 -21.16 34.16
C ASP A 4 -1.66 -21.55 32.70
N ARG A 5 -1.22 -22.78 32.43
CA ARG A 5 -0.98 -23.27 31.07
C ARG A 5 -2.26 -23.47 30.26
N ARG A 6 -3.36 -23.92 30.88
CA ARG A 6 -4.65 -24.07 30.19
C ARG A 6 -5.30 -22.73 29.92
N GLN A 7 -5.24 -21.77 30.85
CA GLN A 7 -5.72 -20.41 30.64
C GLN A 7 -4.93 -19.70 29.54
N ARG A 8 -3.59 -19.81 29.51
CA ARG A 8 -2.76 -19.24 28.41
C ARG A 8 -3.07 -19.88 27.06
N GLN A 9 -3.32 -21.19 26.99
CA GLN A 9 -3.69 -21.84 25.74
C GLN A 9 -5.11 -21.45 25.28
N MET A 10 -6.06 -21.21 26.17
CA MET A 10 -7.38 -20.69 25.83
C MET A 10 -7.28 -19.26 25.33
N CYS A 11 -6.57 -18.36 26.01
CA CYS A 11 -6.37 -16.99 25.57
C CYS A 11 -5.71 -16.88 24.19
N ILE A 12 -4.78 -17.78 23.84
CA ILE A 12 -4.14 -17.80 22.52
C ILE A 12 -5.09 -18.31 21.43
N ARG A 13 -6.00 -19.22 21.76
CA ARG A 13 -6.98 -19.77 20.80
C ARG A 13 -8.12 -18.81 20.50
N ASP A 14 -8.49 -17.98 21.46
CA ASP A 14 -9.60 -17.04 21.34
C ASP A 14 -9.18 -15.65 20.83
N SER A 15 -7.87 -15.40 20.72
CA SER A 15 -7.35 -14.13 20.20
C SER A 15 -7.64 -13.96 18.71
N LEU A 16 -8.17 -12.80 18.35
CA LEU A 16 -8.37 -12.43 16.95
C LEU A 16 -7.03 -12.03 16.31
N ARG A 17 -6.76 -12.59 15.15
CA ARG A 17 -5.52 -12.33 14.42
C ARG A 17 -5.73 -11.28 13.33
N ALA A 18 -4.66 -10.56 12.98
CA ALA A 18 -4.67 -9.63 11.86
C ALA A 18 -5.12 -10.32 10.57
N VAL A 19 -6.02 -9.68 9.86
CA VAL A 19 -6.56 -10.17 8.59
C VAL A 19 -5.98 -9.34 7.46
N ARG A 20 -5.40 -10.03 6.46
CA ARG A 20 -4.98 -9.40 5.20
C ARG A 20 -6.21 -8.92 4.44
N GLY A 21 -6.07 -7.77 3.77
CA GLY A 21 -7.20 -7.19 3.05
C GLY A 21 -8.31 -6.63 3.96
N GLY A 22 -8.05 -6.43 5.25
CA GLY A 22 -9.02 -5.84 6.19
C GLY A 22 -9.61 -4.52 5.70
N LEU A 23 -8.85 -3.75 4.91
CA LEU A 23 -9.33 -2.53 4.26
C LEU A 23 -10.45 -2.76 3.25
N LEU A 24 -10.43 -3.90 2.52
CA LEU A 24 -11.52 -4.25 1.60
C LEU A 24 -12.82 -4.49 2.33
N PHE A 25 -12.76 -5.17 3.47
CA PHE A 25 -13.95 -5.44 4.28
C PHE A 25 -14.52 -4.16 4.90
N LEU A 26 -13.64 -3.24 5.36
CA LEU A 26 -14.06 -1.93 5.86
C LEU A 26 -14.73 -1.12 4.77
N LYS A 27 -14.14 -1.05 3.57
CA LYS A 27 -14.74 -0.37 2.42
C LYS A 27 -16.11 -0.95 2.06
N ALA A 28 -16.21 -2.27 1.97
CA ALA A 28 -17.46 -2.95 1.65
C ALA A 28 -18.54 -2.72 2.72
N ALA A 29 -18.15 -2.68 4.00
CA ALA A 29 -19.07 -2.38 5.10
C ALA A 29 -19.58 -0.93 5.04
N GLU A 30 -18.69 0.04 4.78
CA GLU A 30 -19.06 1.45 4.60
C GLU A 30 -20.04 1.63 3.42
N GLU A 31 -19.75 1.03 2.26
CA GLU A 31 -20.59 1.08 1.08
C GLU A 31 -21.97 0.41 1.29
N ALA A 32 -22.01 -0.66 2.09
CA ALA A 32 -23.25 -1.37 2.41
C ALA A 32 -24.01 -0.78 3.61
N GLY A 33 -23.49 0.24 4.28
CA GLY A 33 -24.06 0.81 5.51
C GLY A 33 -24.18 -0.21 6.64
N ARG A 34 -23.17 -1.09 6.77
CA ARG A 34 -23.14 -2.16 7.79
C ARG A 34 -22.06 -1.92 8.82
N ILE A 35 -22.30 -2.37 10.05
CA ILE A 35 -21.28 -2.37 11.11
C ILE A 35 -20.22 -3.42 10.78
N PHE A 36 -18.96 -3.01 10.83
CA PHE A 36 -17.82 -3.90 10.71
C PHE A 36 -17.30 -4.28 12.10
N ILE A 37 -17.11 -5.58 12.35
CA ILE A 37 -16.44 -6.06 13.57
C ILE A 37 -15.17 -6.78 13.14
N GLY A 38 -14.03 -6.32 13.61
CA GLY A 38 -12.72 -6.83 13.22
C GLY A 38 -11.72 -6.96 14.36
N PRO A 39 -10.54 -7.56 14.10
CA PRO A 39 -9.49 -7.70 15.10
C PRO A 39 -8.85 -6.34 15.43
N LYS A 40 -8.53 -6.12 16.71
CA LYS A 40 -7.92 -4.89 17.25
C LYS A 40 -6.64 -4.50 16.51
N CYS A 41 -5.85 -5.44 16.05
CA CYS A 41 -4.64 -5.19 15.28
C CYS A 41 -4.89 -4.56 13.88
N ASN A 42 -6.13 -4.60 13.37
CA ASN A 42 -6.53 -3.91 12.13
C ASN A 42 -7.19 -2.54 12.38
N GLU A 43 -7.29 -2.07 13.62
CA GLU A 43 -8.01 -0.84 13.97
C GLU A 43 -7.47 0.41 13.27
N SER A 44 -6.14 0.49 13.06
CA SER A 44 -5.52 1.61 12.32
C SER A 44 -6.10 1.81 10.92
N ALA A 45 -6.62 0.74 10.31
CA ALA A 45 -7.25 0.78 9.00
C ALA A 45 -8.54 1.62 8.98
N ALA A 46 -9.24 1.74 10.12
CA ALA A 46 -10.47 2.54 10.22
C ALA A 46 -10.23 4.04 9.99
N ALA A 47 -8.99 4.52 10.19
CA ALA A 47 -8.65 5.93 9.92
C ALA A 47 -8.89 6.34 8.46
N LEU A 48 -8.85 5.40 7.52
CA LEU A 48 -9.12 5.66 6.11
C LEU A 48 -10.62 5.75 5.79
N PHE A 49 -11.46 5.18 6.64
CA PHE A 49 -12.90 5.07 6.46
C PHE A 49 -13.68 5.70 7.62
N PRO A 50 -13.64 7.04 7.76
CA PRO A 50 -14.22 7.75 8.91
C PRO A 50 -15.76 7.65 8.99
N LYS A 51 -16.40 7.25 7.91
CA LYS A 51 -17.86 7.04 7.87
C LYS A 51 -18.26 5.60 8.19
N SER A 52 -17.29 4.69 8.34
CA SER A 52 -17.59 3.30 8.68
C SER A 52 -17.87 3.16 10.17
N ASP A 53 -18.94 2.45 10.52
CA ASP A 53 -19.20 2.01 11.89
C ASP A 53 -18.34 0.77 12.16
N ALA A 54 -17.08 1.00 12.59
CA ALA A 54 -16.12 -0.06 12.81
C ALA A 54 -15.87 -0.30 14.31
N LEU A 55 -16.04 -1.54 14.72
CA LEU A 55 -15.81 -2.05 16.07
C LEU A 55 -14.61 -3.01 16.04
N PHE A 56 -13.76 -2.94 17.03
CA PHE A 56 -12.57 -3.77 17.10
C PHE A 56 -12.48 -4.52 18.43
N ALA A 57 -12.15 -5.81 18.35
CA ALA A 57 -12.05 -6.69 19.48
C ALA A 57 -10.70 -7.42 19.50
N GLU A 58 -10.20 -7.75 20.70
CA GLU A 58 -8.97 -8.51 20.89
C GLU A 58 -9.19 -10.02 20.82
N ASN A 59 -10.39 -10.45 21.24
CA ASN A 59 -10.76 -11.87 21.31
C ASN A 59 -12.23 -12.08 20.95
N LEU A 60 -12.57 -13.35 20.71
CA LEU A 60 -13.92 -13.74 20.33
C LEU A 60 -14.94 -13.51 21.48
N GLN A 61 -14.52 -13.62 22.73
CA GLN A 61 -15.41 -13.40 23.88
C GLN A 61 -15.97 -11.98 23.92
N GLN A 62 -15.13 -10.97 23.61
CA GLN A 62 -15.58 -9.58 23.49
C GLN A 62 -16.64 -9.39 22.42
N VAL A 63 -16.49 -10.09 21.27
CA VAL A 63 -17.49 -10.04 20.19
C VAL A 63 -18.82 -10.66 20.66
N ILE A 64 -18.77 -11.82 21.31
CA ILE A 64 -19.95 -12.52 21.84
C ILE A 64 -20.63 -11.65 22.91
N ALA A 65 -19.87 -11.08 23.84
CA ALA A 65 -20.39 -10.20 24.90
C ALA A 65 -21.11 -8.98 24.31
N HIS A 66 -20.51 -8.38 23.25
CA HIS A 66 -21.12 -7.26 22.54
C HIS A 66 -22.44 -7.65 21.86
N LEU A 67 -22.45 -8.76 21.12
CA LEU A 67 -23.66 -9.25 20.42
C LEU A 67 -24.79 -9.66 21.38
N ASN A 68 -24.44 -10.15 22.58
CA ASN A 68 -25.40 -10.51 23.62
C ASN A 68 -25.83 -9.30 24.50
N GLY A 69 -25.28 -8.10 24.25
CA GLY A 69 -25.59 -6.89 25.02
C GLY A 69 -24.97 -6.84 26.43
N ALA A 70 -24.05 -7.78 26.75
CA ALA A 70 -23.38 -7.82 28.06
C ALA A 70 -22.26 -6.78 28.19
N GLU A 71 -21.54 -6.52 27.08
CA GLU A 71 -20.51 -5.49 26.97
C GLU A 71 -20.67 -4.74 25.64
N THR A 72 -20.32 -3.46 25.62
CA THR A 72 -20.39 -2.67 24.37
C THR A 72 -19.00 -2.37 23.85
N LEU A 73 -18.67 -2.88 22.66
CA LEU A 73 -17.48 -2.44 21.93
C LEU A 73 -17.64 -0.97 21.53
N GLN A 74 -16.58 -0.20 21.69
CA GLN A 74 -16.61 1.21 21.28
C GLN A 74 -16.28 1.36 19.81
N LEU A 75 -16.96 2.30 19.15
CA LEU A 75 -16.61 2.72 17.80
C LEU A 75 -15.18 3.25 17.77
N SER A 76 -14.41 2.83 16.78
CA SER A 76 -13.06 3.34 16.59
C SER A 76 -13.12 4.82 16.20
N LYS A 77 -12.54 5.67 17.04
CA LYS A 77 -12.42 7.13 16.82
C LYS A 77 -11.01 7.51 16.37
N ILE A 78 -10.39 6.69 15.54
CA ILE A 78 -9.05 7.03 15.02
C ILE A 78 -9.18 8.26 14.14
N GLN A 79 -8.51 9.33 14.53
CA GLN A 79 -8.49 10.57 13.74
C GLN A 79 -7.78 10.34 12.41
N VAL A 80 -8.38 10.86 11.36
CA VAL A 80 -7.77 10.93 10.03
C VAL A 80 -6.47 11.70 10.15
N ILE A 81 -5.37 11.08 9.80
CA ILE A 81 -4.08 11.77 9.70
C ILE A 81 -4.12 12.54 8.37
N ASP A 82 -4.63 13.76 8.40
CA ASP A 82 -4.66 14.67 7.24
C ASP A 82 -3.29 15.28 6.88
N SER A 83 -2.24 14.83 7.54
CA SER A 83 -0.91 15.32 7.24
C SER A 83 -0.23 14.43 6.20
N PRO A 84 0.03 14.93 4.99
CA PRO A 84 0.78 14.17 4.01
C PRO A 84 2.20 13.97 4.53
N LEU A 85 2.48 12.79 5.06
CA LEU A 85 3.85 12.37 5.34
C LEU A 85 4.57 12.17 3.99
N ILE A 86 4.95 13.26 3.37
CA ILE A 86 5.83 13.22 2.20
C ILE A 86 7.21 12.86 2.72
N LYS A 87 7.63 11.62 2.51
CA LYS A 87 8.99 11.21 2.84
C LYS A 87 9.97 11.99 1.97
N LYS A 88 10.75 12.86 2.59
CA LYS A 88 11.77 13.69 1.94
C LYS A 88 12.98 12.92 1.37
N ASN A 89 13.04 11.61 1.53
CA ASN A 89 14.18 10.79 1.08
C ASN A 89 14.06 10.30 -0.37
N GLN A 90 13.51 11.12 -1.25
CA GLN A 90 13.49 10.80 -2.68
C GLN A 90 14.70 11.50 -3.34
N LEU A 91 15.32 10.78 -4.30
CA LEU A 91 16.37 11.34 -5.15
C LEU A 91 15.78 12.50 -5.95
N ASP A 92 16.38 13.68 -5.85
CA ASP A 92 15.88 14.90 -6.51
C ASP A 92 16.39 15.00 -7.95
N LEU A 93 15.50 15.38 -8.88
CA LEU A 93 15.85 15.62 -10.27
C LEU A 93 16.83 16.79 -10.42
N ASN A 94 16.85 17.74 -9.49
CA ASN A 94 17.80 18.86 -9.45
C ASN A 94 19.27 18.42 -9.28
N GLU A 95 19.53 17.25 -8.69
CA GLU A 95 20.87 16.70 -8.53
C GLU A 95 21.51 16.28 -9.85
N VAL A 96 20.70 16.05 -10.89
CA VAL A 96 21.20 15.64 -12.20
C VAL A 96 21.79 16.85 -12.91
N LYS A 97 23.08 16.78 -13.24
CA LYS A 97 23.77 17.83 -13.99
C LYS A 97 23.57 17.61 -15.51
N GLY A 98 23.25 18.65 -16.23
CA GLY A 98 22.99 18.60 -17.68
C GLY A 98 21.69 17.88 -18.03
N GLN A 99 21.68 17.19 -19.17
CA GLN A 99 20.55 16.35 -19.64
C GLN A 99 19.21 17.10 -19.76
N GLN A 100 19.22 18.35 -20.24
CA GLN A 100 18.05 19.23 -20.24
C GLN A 100 16.86 18.65 -21.04
N SER A 101 17.13 18.03 -22.19
CA SER A 101 16.07 17.41 -23.00
C SER A 101 15.39 16.24 -22.28
N ALA A 102 16.16 15.37 -21.60
CA ALA A 102 15.64 14.25 -20.86
C ALA A 102 14.88 14.71 -19.61
N LYS A 103 15.38 15.72 -18.90
CA LYS A 103 14.66 16.36 -17.77
C LYS A 103 13.33 16.92 -18.23
N ARG A 104 13.31 17.65 -19.35
CA ARG A 104 12.07 18.21 -19.89
C ARG A 104 11.08 17.12 -20.30
N ALA A 105 11.55 16.01 -20.86
CA ALA A 105 10.69 14.86 -21.17
C ALA A 105 10.08 14.23 -19.90
N LEU A 106 10.88 14.11 -18.82
CA LEU A 106 10.39 13.63 -17.50
C LEU A 106 9.34 14.58 -16.91
N GLU A 107 9.53 15.89 -16.98
CA GLU A 107 8.55 16.87 -16.51
C GLU A 107 7.22 16.77 -17.27
N ILE A 108 7.27 16.61 -18.59
CA ILE A 108 6.06 16.45 -19.42
C ILE A 108 5.37 15.14 -19.07
N ALA A 109 6.14 14.05 -18.95
CA ALA A 109 5.59 12.74 -18.57
C ALA A 109 4.96 12.77 -17.19
N ALA A 110 5.60 13.43 -16.22
CA ALA A 110 5.07 13.58 -14.87
C ALA A 110 3.77 14.41 -14.83
N ALA A 111 3.74 15.53 -15.57
CA ALA A 111 2.57 16.40 -15.61
C ALA A 111 1.38 15.77 -16.32
N GLY A 112 1.62 15.01 -17.39
CA GLY A 112 0.58 14.39 -18.21
C GLY A 112 0.28 12.92 -17.81
N ARG A 113 0.99 12.36 -16.84
CA ARG A 113 0.93 10.91 -16.52
C ARG A 113 1.17 10.05 -17.76
N HIS A 114 2.17 10.40 -18.57
CA HIS A 114 2.51 9.70 -19.79
C HIS A 114 3.57 8.63 -19.54
N ASN A 115 3.50 7.56 -20.31
CA ASN A 115 4.58 6.59 -20.40
C ASN A 115 5.77 7.24 -21.07
N LEU A 116 6.98 6.92 -20.62
CA LEU A 116 8.22 7.45 -21.15
C LEU A 116 9.19 6.30 -21.45
N LEU A 117 9.73 6.30 -22.66
CA LEU A 117 10.81 5.40 -23.09
C LEU A 117 12.11 6.19 -23.10
N LEU A 118 13.13 5.69 -22.41
CA LEU A 118 14.48 6.23 -22.41
C LEU A 118 15.40 5.26 -23.15
N GLU A 119 15.88 5.64 -24.33
CA GLU A 119 16.77 4.86 -25.17
C GLU A 119 18.16 5.49 -25.24
N GLY A 120 19.20 4.69 -25.33
CA GLY A 120 20.57 5.17 -25.49
C GLY A 120 21.62 4.19 -24.95
N PRO A 121 22.91 4.42 -25.17
CA PRO A 121 24.00 3.52 -24.79
C PRO A 121 24.07 3.28 -23.27
N PRO A 122 24.66 2.16 -22.83
CA PRO A 122 24.95 1.93 -21.42
C PRO A 122 25.73 3.09 -20.81
N GLY A 123 25.48 3.39 -19.52
CA GLY A 123 26.20 4.45 -18.81
C GLY A 123 25.72 5.89 -19.05
N THR A 124 24.73 6.11 -19.90
CA THR A 124 24.19 7.47 -20.17
C THR A 124 23.28 8.03 -19.08
N GLY A 125 23.04 7.28 -18.00
CA GLY A 125 22.27 7.76 -16.84
C GLY A 125 20.76 7.58 -16.94
N LYS A 126 20.26 6.74 -17.84
CA LYS A 126 18.82 6.45 -18.02
C LYS A 126 18.15 6.03 -16.70
N SER A 127 18.66 5.00 -16.05
CA SER A 127 18.12 4.49 -14.78
C SER A 127 18.23 5.52 -13.64
N MET A 128 19.28 6.35 -13.66
CA MET A 128 19.45 7.45 -12.72
C MET A 128 18.36 8.51 -12.88
N LEU A 129 18.02 8.87 -14.12
CA LEU A 129 16.93 9.80 -14.43
C LEU A 129 15.58 9.25 -14.03
N ALA A 130 15.30 8.00 -14.42
CA ALA A 130 14.04 7.34 -14.11
C ALA A 130 13.79 7.18 -12.61
N ALA A 131 14.81 6.86 -11.82
CA ALA A 131 14.73 6.78 -10.36
C ALA A 131 14.35 8.11 -9.69
N ARG A 132 14.49 9.23 -10.39
CA ARG A 132 14.13 10.57 -9.91
C ARG A 132 12.74 11.03 -10.34
N LEU A 133 12.06 10.28 -11.21
CA LEU A 133 10.69 10.60 -11.61
C LEU A 133 9.72 10.76 -10.43
N PRO A 134 9.77 9.92 -9.37
CA PRO A 134 8.90 10.09 -8.22
C PRO A 134 8.99 11.45 -7.53
N SER A 135 10.15 12.15 -7.61
CA SER A 135 10.35 13.44 -6.95
C SER A 135 9.56 14.59 -7.60
N ILE A 136 9.17 14.42 -8.86
CA ILE A 136 8.44 15.44 -9.62
C ILE A 136 6.97 15.07 -9.86
N LEU A 137 6.54 13.87 -9.44
CA LEU A 137 5.15 13.47 -9.50
C LEU A 137 4.32 14.20 -8.44
N THR A 138 3.09 14.56 -8.81
CA THR A 138 2.12 15.10 -7.85
C THR A 138 1.79 14.04 -6.80
N PRO A 139 1.66 14.39 -5.51
CA PRO A 139 1.22 13.46 -4.49
C PRO A 139 -0.09 12.76 -4.87
N LEU A 140 -0.33 11.60 -4.27
CA LEU A 140 -1.62 10.92 -4.39
C LEU A 140 -2.72 11.79 -3.78
N ASN A 141 -3.89 11.81 -4.41
CA ASN A 141 -5.08 12.30 -3.75
C ASN A 141 -5.60 11.24 -2.75
N ARG A 142 -6.59 11.60 -1.92
CA ARG A 142 -7.15 10.69 -0.90
C ARG A 142 -7.69 9.39 -1.52
N GLN A 143 -8.38 9.49 -2.64
CA GLN A 143 -8.96 8.32 -3.32
C GLN A 143 -7.86 7.37 -3.83
N GLU A 144 -6.87 7.92 -4.55
CA GLU A 144 -5.70 7.16 -5.03
C GLU A 144 -4.92 6.51 -3.87
N MET A 145 -4.77 7.22 -2.75
CA MET A 145 -4.09 6.70 -1.55
C MET A 145 -4.86 5.51 -0.94
N ILE A 146 -6.19 5.58 -0.87
CA ILE A 146 -7.04 4.48 -0.38
C ILE A 146 -6.93 3.26 -1.32
N GLU A 147 -6.99 3.47 -2.64
CA GLU A 147 -6.84 2.40 -3.63
C GLU A 147 -5.49 1.67 -3.47
N ASN A 148 -4.41 2.43 -3.36
CA ASN A 148 -3.09 1.87 -3.11
C ASN A 148 -3.01 1.12 -1.78
N ALA A 149 -3.57 1.69 -0.71
CA ALA A 149 -3.61 1.05 0.59
C ALA A 149 -4.35 -0.30 0.53
N ILE A 150 -5.47 -0.37 -0.18
CA ILE A 150 -6.23 -1.61 -0.39
C ILE A 150 -5.38 -2.64 -1.12
N ILE A 151 -4.75 -2.28 -2.23
CA ILE A 151 -3.88 -3.18 -3.00
C ILE A 151 -2.74 -3.71 -2.14
N HIS A 152 -2.06 -2.81 -1.43
CA HIS A 152 -0.95 -3.21 -0.55
C HIS A 152 -1.40 -4.04 0.65
N SER A 153 -2.64 -3.88 1.12
CA SER A 153 -3.19 -4.66 2.25
C SER A 153 -3.30 -6.16 1.98
N ILE A 154 -3.34 -6.54 0.71
CA ILE A 154 -3.41 -7.95 0.28
C ILE A 154 -2.00 -8.54 0.11
N SER A 155 -0.98 -7.70 -0.07
CA SER A 155 0.40 -8.13 -0.24
C SER A 155 1.02 -8.67 1.07
N ASP A 156 2.05 -9.52 0.95
CA ASP A 156 2.78 -10.05 2.11
C ASP A 156 3.60 -8.99 2.86
N HIS A 157 3.84 -7.86 2.22
CA HIS A 157 4.66 -6.77 2.75
C HIS A 157 3.84 -5.69 3.47
N PHE A 158 2.56 -5.95 3.73
CA PHE A 158 1.73 -4.99 4.45
C PHE A 158 2.13 -4.95 5.93
N PRO A 159 2.63 -3.83 6.44
CA PRO A 159 3.00 -3.70 7.85
C PRO A 159 1.74 -3.79 8.74
N ILE A 160 1.91 -4.38 9.93
CA ILE A 160 0.83 -4.50 10.92
C ILE A 160 0.28 -3.11 11.33
N GLN A 161 1.13 -2.09 11.25
CA GLN A 161 0.75 -0.68 11.42
C GLN A 161 1.07 0.08 10.12
N PRO A 162 0.12 0.18 9.22
CA PRO A 162 0.34 0.85 7.95
C PRO A 162 0.52 2.36 8.17
N GLN A 163 1.67 2.86 7.74
CA GLN A 163 1.85 4.29 7.54
C GLN A 163 1.29 4.66 6.18
N TRP A 164 0.16 5.34 6.16
CA TRP A 164 -0.43 5.84 4.94
C TRP A 164 0.48 6.87 4.31
N SER A 165 0.80 6.70 3.05
CA SER A 165 1.69 7.60 2.33
C SER A 165 0.97 8.19 1.13
N TYR A 166 1.09 9.50 0.97
CA TYR A 166 0.66 10.21 -0.24
C TYR A 166 1.71 10.15 -1.35
N ASN A 167 2.84 9.48 -1.11
CA ASN A 167 3.84 9.26 -2.14
C ASN A 167 3.35 8.21 -3.13
N ARG A 168 3.58 8.48 -4.42
CA ARG A 168 3.30 7.49 -5.46
C ARG A 168 4.24 6.31 -5.34
N PRO A 169 3.75 5.07 -5.45
CA PRO A 169 4.60 3.89 -5.44
C PRO A 169 5.58 3.92 -6.63
N PHE A 170 6.80 3.54 -6.35
CA PHE A 170 7.83 3.35 -7.37
C PHE A 170 8.33 1.91 -7.28
N ARG A 171 8.12 1.15 -8.34
CA ARG A 171 8.49 -0.26 -8.42
C ARG A 171 9.52 -0.45 -9.53
N CYS A 172 10.58 -1.18 -9.21
CA CYS A 172 11.64 -1.50 -10.15
C CYS A 172 11.95 -2.99 -10.06
N PRO A 173 11.14 -3.84 -10.72
CA PRO A 173 11.40 -5.26 -10.71
C PRO A 173 12.72 -5.56 -11.42
N HIS A 174 13.43 -6.58 -10.93
CA HIS A 174 14.63 -7.03 -11.60
C HIS A 174 14.28 -7.58 -13.00
N HIS A 175 15.14 -7.39 -14.00
CA HIS A 175 14.91 -7.86 -15.38
C HIS A 175 14.67 -9.38 -15.48
N THR A 176 15.19 -10.17 -14.53
CA THR A 176 14.95 -11.62 -14.44
C THR A 176 13.68 -12.00 -13.69
N ALA A 177 12.84 -11.01 -13.29
CA ALA A 177 11.61 -11.30 -12.59
C ALA A 177 10.70 -12.17 -13.46
N SER A 178 10.09 -13.20 -12.85
CA SER A 178 9.16 -14.07 -13.58
C SER A 178 7.89 -13.31 -13.98
N ALA A 179 7.22 -13.75 -15.04
CA ALA A 179 5.95 -13.17 -15.46
C ALA A 179 4.92 -13.15 -14.32
N VAL A 180 4.90 -14.18 -13.46
CA VAL A 180 4.03 -14.25 -12.28
C VAL A 180 4.40 -13.17 -11.25
N ALA A 181 5.67 -12.87 -11.05
CA ALA A 181 6.09 -11.79 -10.16
C ALA A 181 5.68 -10.41 -10.70
N VAL A 182 5.74 -10.21 -12.01
CA VAL A 182 5.40 -8.94 -12.66
C VAL A 182 3.88 -8.74 -12.74
N ILE A 183 3.15 -9.73 -13.24
CA ILE A 183 1.70 -9.62 -13.49
C ILE A 183 0.89 -9.98 -12.24
N GLY A 184 1.39 -10.91 -11.43
CA GLY A 184 0.69 -11.49 -10.30
C GLY A 184 0.09 -12.87 -10.62
N GLY A 185 -0.54 -13.49 -9.63
CA GLY A 185 -1.15 -14.81 -9.75
C GLY A 185 -0.45 -15.87 -8.92
N GLY A 186 -0.37 -17.11 -9.42
CA GLY A 186 0.17 -18.27 -8.71
C GLY A 186 -0.90 -19.10 -8.00
N ALA A 187 -0.48 -20.20 -7.33
CA ALA A 187 -1.38 -21.12 -6.60
C ALA A 187 -2.15 -20.38 -5.47
N HIS A 188 -1.51 -19.40 -4.86
CA HIS A 188 -2.14 -18.44 -3.95
C HIS A 188 -2.05 -17.06 -4.63
N PRO A 189 -3.13 -16.59 -5.28
CA PRO A 189 -3.08 -15.35 -6.06
C PRO A 189 -2.59 -14.17 -5.23
N ARG A 190 -1.56 -13.46 -5.76
CA ARG A 190 -0.96 -12.29 -5.13
C ARG A 190 -0.83 -11.17 -6.15
N PRO A 191 -0.91 -9.90 -5.73
CA PRO A 191 -0.65 -8.79 -6.62
C PRO A 191 0.80 -8.83 -7.10
N GLY A 192 1.01 -8.67 -8.41
CA GLY A 192 2.33 -8.50 -9.00
C GLY A 192 2.81 -7.06 -8.97
N GLU A 193 4.03 -6.83 -9.46
CA GLU A 193 4.67 -5.51 -9.45
C GLU A 193 3.87 -4.45 -10.22
N ILE A 194 3.17 -4.83 -11.31
CA ILE A 194 2.27 -3.94 -12.05
C ILE A 194 1.14 -3.45 -11.13
N THR A 195 0.50 -4.37 -10.42
CA THR A 195 -0.60 -4.04 -9.50
C THR A 195 -0.11 -3.20 -8.33
N LEU A 196 1.09 -3.51 -7.80
CA LEU A 196 1.70 -2.76 -6.70
C LEU A 196 2.20 -1.37 -7.12
N ALA A 197 2.38 -1.13 -8.43
CA ALA A 197 2.73 0.17 -8.98
C ALA A 197 1.50 1.05 -9.29
N HIS A 198 0.29 0.59 -8.96
CA HIS A 198 -0.96 1.32 -9.22
C HIS A 198 -0.90 2.78 -8.73
N ASN A 199 -1.37 3.71 -9.56
CA ASN A 199 -1.27 5.15 -9.33
C ASN A 199 0.17 5.67 -9.14
N GLY A 200 1.19 4.91 -9.59
CA GLY A 200 2.59 5.23 -9.40
C GLY A 200 3.44 5.00 -10.64
N CYS A 201 4.66 4.53 -10.45
CA CYS A 201 5.61 4.24 -11.50
C CYS A 201 6.09 2.79 -11.45
N LEU A 202 6.10 2.13 -12.58
CA LEU A 202 6.81 0.88 -12.80
C LEU A 202 8.01 1.15 -13.72
N LEU A 203 9.20 0.96 -13.20
CA LEU A 203 10.43 1.04 -13.98
C LEU A 203 10.79 -0.37 -14.43
N TYR A 204 10.75 -0.61 -15.72
CA TYR A 204 11.19 -1.85 -16.31
C TYR A 204 12.45 -1.63 -17.16
N THR A 205 13.50 -2.41 -16.90
CA THR A 205 14.76 -2.35 -17.66
C THR A 205 14.96 -3.69 -18.34
N SER A 206 15.26 -3.72 -19.63
CA SER A 206 15.69 -4.92 -20.34
C SER A 206 17.20 -5.10 -20.26
N ASP A 207 17.70 -6.34 -20.41
CA ASP A 207 19.14 -6.63 -20.47
C ASP A 207 19.84 -6.00 -21.69
N ALA A 208 19.08 -5.61 -22.70
CA ALA A 208 19.57 -4.95 -23.92
C ALA A 208 19.82 -3.45 -23.71
N ALA A 209 20.09 -3.01 -22.49
CA ALA A 209 20.50 -1.65 -22.11
C ALA A 209 19.45 -0.53 -22.18
N ASP A 210 18.21 -0.72 -22.60
CA ASP A 210 17.52 0.43 -23.14
C ASP A 210 16.05 0.61 -22.88
N ASP A 211 15.30 0.00 -22.01
CA ASP A 211 13.88 0.29 -21.98
C ASP A 211 13.32 0.57 -20.59
N LEU A 212 12.81 1.78 -20.40
CA LEU A 212 12.15 2.26 -19.21
C LEU A 212 10.69 2.58 -19.52
N LEU A 213 9.76 1.83 -18.96
CA LEU A 213 8.34 2.13 -19.04
C LEU A 213 7.84 2.61 -17.68
N CYS A 214 7.25 3.81 -17.65
CA CYS A 214 6.46 4.29 -16.52
C CYS A 214 4.98 4.12 -16.85
N VAL A 215 4.20 3.60 -15.92
CA VAL A 215 2.76 3.42 -16.04
C VAL A 215 2.04 4.34 -15.07
#